data_0029dae0112cc8cfe58fbb55eeea3534
#
_entry.id   0029dae0112cc8cfe58fbb55eeea3534
#
_cell.length_a   1.000
_cell.length_b   1.000
_cell.length_c   1.000
_cell.angle_alpha   90.00
_cell.angle_beta   90.00
_cell.angle_gamma   90.00
#
_symmetry.space_group_name_H-M   'P 1'
#
loop_
_entity.id
_entity.type
_entity.pdbx_description
1 polymer ?
#
loop_
_entity_poly.entity_id
_entity_poly.type
_entity_poly.pdbx_seq_one_letter_code
_entity_poly.pdbx_strand_id
1 'polypeptide(L)'
;MNTRTRLALPFVLMVLTLTIALSAPIAAQQATEYGPATGTLVIVGGGSTAGTGIMERFIELGGGAEEGRFIVVPTAGGNYDREGDLRVFNEDQVLASWRERGVMNVSMLHTHDAKLADTDAFSADLAQATAVWFNGGRQWNIVDYYAGTRTYDLFHAVLERGGVIGGSSAGATIQGEYLVRGATEGSQIVMTDEENHQLGFEFLRKSAIDQHINARMRWDDIIPVIEQQPHLLGIGLSEGTAIIVTGDTFEVMGKWMVAVHDNTRTYQPWQKPYFVLAPGDAYDMKARRIVKLGDGTTPRR
;
A
#
# COMPACT_ATOMS: atom_id res chain seq x y z
N MET A 1 58.57 64.26 -47.82
CA MET A 1 58.75 62.84 -47.48
C MET A 1 57.68 62.47 -46.41
N ASN A 2 56.56 61.91 -46.84
CA ASN A 2 55.42 61.58 -45.96
C ASN A 2 55.31 60.10 -45.90
N THR A 3 55.67 59.50 -44.76
CA THR A 3 55.49 58.08 -44.44
C THR A 3 54.10 57.89 -43.76
N ARG A 4 53.15 57.26 -44.46
CA ARG A 4 51.86 56.86 -43.93
C ARG A 4 51.99 55.49 -43.33
N THR A 5 51.86 55.42 -41.96
CA THR A 5 51.75 54.19 -41.18
C THR A 5 50.31 53.65 -41.30
N ARG A 6 50.13 52.43 -41.81
CA ARG A 6 48.85 51.74 -41.83
C ARG A 6 48.70 50.91 -40.55
N LEU A 7 47.72 51.23 -39.74
CA LEU A 7 47.28 50.37 -38.60
C LEU A 7 46.45 49.20 -39.15
N ALA A 8 46.89 48.01 -38.90
CA ALA A 8 46.10 46.80 -39.14
C ALA A 8 45.26 46.46 -37.87
N LEU A 9 43.95 46.40 -38.02
CA LEU A 9 43.01 45.95 -36.99
C LEU A 9 42.93 44.42 -37.02
N PRO A 10 43.05 43.68 -35.91
CA PRO A 10 42.81 42.24 -35.91
C PRO A 10 41.29 41.95 -35.84
N PHE A 11 40.84 41.15 -36.80
CA PHE A 11 39.48 40.61 -36.86
C PHE A 11 39.41 39.46 -35.91
N VAL A 12 38.68 39.63 -34.74
CA VAL A 12 38.40 38.55 -33.81
C VAL A 12 37.16 37.80 -34.28
N LEU A 13 37.37 36.59 -34.76
CA LEU A 13 36.30 35.67 -35.17
C LEU A 13 35.72 35.00 -33.92
N MET A 14 34.55 35.46 -33.48
CA MET A 14 33.81 34.86 -32.35
C MET A 14 33.06 33.64 -32.86
N VAL A 15 33.58 32.43 -32.56
CA VAL A 15 32.91 31.17 -32.86
C VAL A 15 31.85 30.93 -31.77
N LEU A 16 30.59 31.11 -32.12
CA LEU A 16 29.43 30.78 -31.26
C LEU A 16 29.18 29.29 -31.34
N THR A 17 29.63 28.54 -30.35
CA THR A 17 29.28 27.11 -30.20
C THR A 17 27.87 26.97 -29.67
N LEU A 18 26.94 26.60 -30.54
CA LEU A 18 25.55 26.25 -30.18
C LEU A 18 25.53 24.84 -29.55
N THR A 19 25.49 24.76 -28.25
CA THR A 19 25.24 23.48 -27.52
C THR A 19 23.76 23.11 -27.61
N ILE A 20 23.42 22.17 -28.49
CA ILE A 20 22.12 21.57 -28.57
C ILE A 20 22.05 20.57 -27.37
N ALA A 21 21.35 20.95 -26.30
CA ALA A 21 20.99 20.02 -25.24
C ALA A 21 19.95 19.03 -25.81
N LEU A 22 20.39 17.81 -26.13
CA LEU A 22 19.44 16.70 -26.35
C LEU A 22 18.72 16.42 -25.04
N SER A 23 17.52 16.94 -24.89
CA SER A 23 16.59 16.45 -23.87
C SER A 23 16.21 15.01 -24.24
N ALA A 24 16.69 14.04 -23.47
CA ALA A 24 16.20 12.67 -23.56
C ALA A 24 14.67 12.67 -23.38
N PRO A 25 13.91 11.92 -24.18
CA PRO A 25 12.48 11.83 -23.98
C PRO A 25 12.24 11.26 -22.56
N ILE A 26 11.51 12.00 -21.71
CA ILE A 26 10.96 11.44 -20.48
C ILE A 26 10.05 10.32 -20.95
N ALA A 27 10.46 9.07 -20.71
CA ALA A 27 9.62 7.93 -20.98
C ALA A 27 8.30 8.16 -20.21
N ALA A 28 7.20 8.33 -20.94
CA ALA A 28 5.89 8.45 -20.32
C ALA A 28 5.70 7.19 -19.47
N GLN A 29 5.67 7.36 -18.15
CA GLN A 29 5.43 6.26 -17.23
C GLN A 29 4.07 5.67 -17.58
N GLN A 30 4.05 4.42 -18.05
CA GLN A 30 2.79 3.78 -18.39
C GLN A 30 1.89 3.77 -17.16
N ALA A 31 0.67 4.24 -17.31
CA ALA A 31 -0.31 4.23 -16.24
C ALA A 31 -0.48 2.80 -15.72
N THR A 32 -0.31 2.62 -14.43
CA THR A 32 -0.51 1.33 -13.76
C THR A 32 -2.00 1.01 -13.67
N GLU A 33 -2.33 -0.26 -13.79
CA GLU A 33 -3.72 -0.72 -13.76
C GLU A 33 -4.16 -1.10 -12.34
N TYR A 34 -3.25 -1.67 -11.55
CA TYR A 34 -3.52 -2.20 -10.20
C TYR A 34 -2.94 -1.32 -9.10
N GLY A 35 -1.65 -1.31 -8.93
CA GLY A 35 -1.01 -0.57 -7.86
C GLY A 35 -0.79 0.91 -8.17
N PRO A 36 -0.19 1.67 -7.26
CA PRO A 36 0.08 3.09 -7.47
C PRO A 36 1.12 3.29 -8.58
N ALA A 37 0.99 4.39 -9.34
CA ALA A 37 1.95 4.76 -10.38
C ALA A 37 3.33 5.11 -9.81
N THR A 38 3.32 5.69 -8.62
CA THR A 38 4.47 5.99 -7.77
C THR A 38 4.19 5.47 -6.36
N GLY A 39 5.20 5.38 -5.52
CA GLY A 39 5.03 4.83 -4.18
C GLY A 39 4.91 3.30 -4.15
N THR A 40 4.70 2.78 -2.96
CA THR A 40 4.71 1.34 -2.69
C THR A 40 3.63 0.97 -1.68
N LEU A 41 3.03 -0.23 -1.82
CA LEU A 41 2.14 -0.78 -0.81
C LEU A 41 2.82 -1.94 -0.07
N VAL A 42 2.58 -2.03 1.25
CA VAL A 42 3.01 -3.14 2.10
C VAL A 42 1.77 -3.73 2.77
N ILE A 43 1.25 -4.82 2.21
CA ILE A 43 -0.05 -5.38 2.55
C ILE A 43 0.16 -6.68 3.34
N VAL A 44 -0.15 -6.67 4.65
CA VAL A 44 0.20 -7.75 5.59
C VAL A 44 -1.03 -8.52 6.05
N GLY A 45 -0.99 -9.84 5.93
CA GLY A 45 -2.13 -10.73 6.25
C GLY A 45 -2.49 -10.84 7.73
N GLY A 46 -1.83 -10.09 8.60
CA GLY A 46 -2.09 -10.11 10.04
C GLY A 46 -1.08 -10.94 10.84
N GLY A 47 -1.38 -11.15 12.11
CA GLY A 47 -0.52 -11.87 13.02
C GLY A 47 0.80 -11.15 13.33
N SER A 48 1.76 -11.89 13.88
CA SER A 48 3.07 -11.34 14.23
C SER A 48 3.99 -11.25 13.01
N THR A 49 4.59 -10.07 12.83
CA THR A 49 5.64 -9.83 11.82
C THR A 49 7.05 -10.02 12.37
N ALA A 50 7.20 -10.47 13.62
CA ALA A 50 8.51 -10.66 14.24
C ALA A 50 9.37 -11.66 13.46
N GLY A 51 10.59 -11.26 13.12
CA GLY A 51 11.57 -12.07 12.39
C GLY A 51 11.21 -12.35 10.93
N THR A 52 10.30 -11.57 10.34
CA THR A 52 9.92 -11.67 8.91
C THR A 52 10.63 -10.64 8.02
N GLY A 53 11.23 -9.60 8.60
CA GLY A 53 11.78 -8.47 7.87
C GLY A 53 10.75 -7.49 7.29
N ILE A 54 9.44 -7.76 7.46
CA ILE A 54 8.36 -6.95 6.84
C ILE A 54 8.38 -5.53 7.39
N MET A 55 8.46 -5.36 8.72
CA MET A 55 8.45 -4.02 9.31
C MET A 55 9.73 -3.25 9.00
N GLU A 56 10.86 -3.94 8.98
CA GLU A 56 12.15 -3.37 8.58
C GLU A 56 12.08 -2.86 7.13
N ARG A 57 11.48 -3.66 6.23
CA ARG A 57 11.27 -3.27 4.83
C ARG A 57 10.31 -2.09 4.70
N PHE A 58 9.22 -2.06 5.47
CA PHE A 58 8.30 -0.93 5.48
C PHE A 58 9.00 0.36 5.94
N ILE A 59 9.79 0.30 7.01
CA ILE A 59 10.55 1.44 7.52
C ILE A 59 11.57 1.93 6.49
N GLU A 60 12.30 1.01 5.85
CA GLU A 60 13.23 1.34 4.77
C GLU A 60 12.55 2.07 3.62
N LEU A 61 11.43 1.53 3.13
CA LEU A 61 10.63 2.13 2.05
C LEU A 61 10.06 3.51 2.43
N GLY A 62 9.76 3.70 3.72
CA GLY A 62 9.29 4.98 4.25
C GLY A 62 10.38 6.04 4.44
N GLY A 63 11.62 5.78 4.00
CA GLY A 63 12.74 6.73 4.10
C GLY A 63 13.69 6.45 5.26
N GLY A 64 13.56 5.28 5.93
CA GLY A 64 14.40 4.88 7.06
C GLY A 64 13.92 5.42 8.41
N ALA A 65 14.46 4.85 9.47
CA ALA A 65 14.01 5.14 10.84
C ALA A 65 14.32 6.58 11.29
N GLU A 66 15.40 7.17 10.80
CA GLU A 66 15.86 8.50 11.21
C GLU A 66 15.19 9.63 10.43
N GLU A 67 15.08 9.47 9.10
CA GLU A 67 14.64 10.53 8.18
C GLU A 67 13.16 10.41 7.78
N GLY A 68 12.62 9.17 7.77
CA GLY A 68 11.24 8.90 7.38
C GLY A 68 10.24 9.58 8.34
N ARG A 69 9.08 9.97 7.80
CA ARG A 69 7.98 10.58 8.56
C ARG A 69 6.79 9.63 8.51
N PHE A 70 6.54 8.98 9.65
CA PHE A 70 5.58 7.89 9.76
C PHE A 70 4.31 8.35 10.46
N ILE A 71 3.16 7.96 9.90
CA ILE A 71 1.85 8.16 10.53
C ILE A 71 1.22 6.80 10.78
N VAL A 72 0.79 6.56 12.02
CA VAL A 72 0.09 5.34 12.42
C VAL A 72 -1.39 5.64 12.61
N VAL A 73 -2.24 4.86 11.94
CA VAL A 73 -3.70 4.98 11.96
C VAL A 73 -4.29 3.80 12.74
N PRO A 74 -4.63 3.93 14.02
CA PRO A 74 -5.16 2.84 14.85
C PRO A 74 -6.68 2.65 14.75
N THR A 75 -7.37 3.44 13.94
CA THR A 75 -8.84 3.58 13.90
C THR A 75 -9.59 2.27 13.73
N ALA A 76 -9.02 1.30 13.00
CA ALA A 76 -9.60 -0.05 12.89
C ALA A 76 -9.75 -0.76 14.25
N GLY A 77 -9.05 -0.33 15.30
CA GLY A 77 -9.07 -0.96 16.63
C GLY A 77 -10.41 -0.92 17.35
N GLY A 78 -11.39 -0.22 16.78
CA GLY A 78 -12.78 -0.16 17.26
C GLY A 78 -13.17 1.18 17.83
N ASN A 79 -14.50 1.44 17.82
CA ASN A 79 -15.07 2.72 18.24
C ASN A 79 -15.30 2.80 19.75
N TYR A 80 -15.49 1.66 20.39
CA TYR A 80 -15.82 1.60 21.81
C TYR A 80 -14.84 0.70 22.56
N ASP A 81 -14.60 1.02 23.80
CA ASP A 81 -13.87 0.18 24.73
C ASP A 81 -14.75 -0.94 25.33
N ARG A 82 -14.25 -1.65 26.35
CA ARG A 82 -14.98 -2.75 26.99
C ARG A 82 -16.13 -2.26 27.87
N GLU A 83 -16.04 -1.05 28.33
CA GLU A 83 -17.03 -0.34 29.17
C GLU A 83 -18.16 0.25 28.31
N GLY A 84 -17.98 0.33 26.99
CA GLY A 84 -18.93 0.89 26.02
C GLY A 84 -18.74 2.40 25.79
N ASP A 85 -17.69 2.96 26.33
CA ASP A 85 -17.32 4.37 26.11
C ASP A 85 -16.55 4.51 24.80
N LEU A 86 -16.59 5.72 24.21
CA LEU A 86 -15.85 6.01 22.99
C LEU A 86 -14.34 5.80 23.23
N ARG A 87 -13.73 4.92 22.44
CA ARG A 87 -12.34 4.50 22.64
C ARG A 87 -11.38 5.68 22.43
N VAL A 88 -10.57 5.93 23.44
CA VAL A 88 -9.42 6.83 23.34
C VAL A 88 -8.14 6.02 23.17
N PHE A 89 -7.45 6.20 22.06
CA PHE A 89 -6.15 5.58 21.85
C PHE A 89 -5.07 6.36 22.59
N ASN A 90 -4.30 5.67 23.41
CA ASN A 90 -3.11 6.25 24.02
C ASN A 90 -1.97 6.25 22.99
N GLU A 91 -1.52 7.44 22.58
CA GLU A 91 -0.52 7.61 21.53
C GLU A 91 0.80 6.91 21.89
N ASP A 92 1.28 7.02 23.11
CA ASP A 92 2.53 6.38 23.53
C ASP A 92 2.46 4.86 23.41
N GLN A 93 1.31 4.26 23.72
CA GLN A 93 1.11 2.81 23.56
C GLN A 93 1.04 2.40 22.08
N VAL A 94 0.34 3.19 21.27
CA VAL A 94 0.23 2.93 19.81
C VAL A 94 1.61 3.01 19.14
N LEU A 95 2.43 3.99 19.55
CA LEU A 95 3.72 4.26 18.93
C LEU A 95 4.90 3.53 19.57
N ALA A 96 4.71 2.86 20.71
CA ALA A 96 5.80 2.20 21.45
C ALA A 96 6.65 1.27 20.56
N SER A 97 6.02 0.38 19.82
CA SER A 97 6.72 -0.58 18.96
C SER A 97 7.46 0.07 17.78
N TRP A 98 7.07 1.25 17.34
CA TRP A 98 7.76 2.03 16.31
C TRP A 98 9.02 2.68 16.88
N ARG A 99 8.89 3.30 18.06
CA ARG A 99 10.02 3.91 18.78
C ARG A 99 11.06 2.87 19.19
N GLU A 100 10.63 1.66 19.58
CA GLU A 100 11.53 0.52 19.86
C GLU A 100 12.33 0.06 18.64
N ARG A 101 11.78 0.29 17.41
CA ARG A 101 12.51 0.07 16.14
C ARG A 101 13.39 1.24 15.72
N GLY A 102 13.51 2.27 16.56
CA GLY A 102 14.32 3.46 16.30
C GLY A 102 13.67 4.49 15.38
N VAL A 103 12.36 4.39 15.10
CA VAL A 103 11.67 5.38 14.27
C VAL A 103 11.55 6.68 15.06
N MET A 104 12.24 7.73 14.58
CA MET A 104 12.34 9.02 15.29
C MET A 104 11.13 9.92 15.04
N ASN A 105 10.63 9.96 13.82
CA ASN A 105 9.55 10.84 13.39
C ASN A 105 8.27 10.00 13.16
N VAL A 106 7.53 9.71 14.21
CA VAL A 106 6.28 8.96 14.15
C VAL A 106 5.20 9.63 14.96
N SER A 107 4.02 9.79 14.37
CA SER A 107 2.83 10.35 15.01
C SER A 107 1.62 9.45 14.80
N MET A 108 0.59 9.63 15.62
CA MET A 108 -0.70 8.95 15.51
C MET A 108 -1.71 9.86 14.84
N LEU A 109 -2.49 9.31 13.88
CA LEU A 109 -3.63 10.00 13.29
C LEU A 109 -4.91 9.20 13.60
N HIS A 110 -5.81 9.79 14.39
CA HIS A 110 -7.07 9.14 14.75
C HIS A 110 -8.16 10.12 15.08
N THR A 111 -9.37 9.83 14.61
CA THR A 111 -10.61 10.49 15.02
C THR A 111 -11.80 9.56 14.86
N HIS A 112 -12.87 9.81 15.61
CA HIS A 112 -14.22 9.26 15.44
C HIS A 112 -15.18 10.29 14.84
N ASP A 113 -14.68 11.36 14.24
CA ASP A 113 -15.47 12.41 13.61
C ASP A 113 -15.00 12.64 12.17
N ALA A 114 -15.81 12.19 11.20
CA ALA A 114 -15.52 12.37 9.78
C ALA A 114 -15.45 13.85 9.38
N LYS A 115 -16.17 14.75 10.08
CA LYS A 115 -16.07 16.19 9.80
C LYS A 115 -14.72 16.75 10.23
N LEU A 116 -14.17 16.24 11.34
CA LEU A 116 -12.82 16.60 11.75
C LEU A 116 -11.77 16.04 10.77
N ALA A 117 -11.96 14.78 10.32
CA ALA A 117 -11.11 14.16 9.31
C ALA A 117 -11.10 14.92 7.95
N ASP A 118 -12.16 15.69 7.68
CA ASP A 118 -12.28 16.50 6.46
C ASP A 118 -11.66 17.90 6.58
N THR A 119 -10.82 18.13 7.60
CA THR A 119 -10.15 19.41 7.79
C THR A 119 -8.66 19.36 7.50
N ASP A 120 -8.12 20.45 6.89
CA ASP A 120 -6.68 20.58 6.67
C ASP A 120 -5.89 20.54 7.99
N ALA A 121 -6.44 21.07 9.07
CA ALA A 121 -5.76 21.10 10.37
C ALA A 121 -5.55 19.69 10.94
N PHE A 122 -6.53 18.80 10.84
CA PHE A 122 -6.43 17.44 11.33
C PHE A 122 -5.42 16.60 10.49
N SER A 123 -5.45 16.80 9.18
CA SER A 123 -4.67 16.01 8.23
C SER A 123 -3.32 16.63 7.87
N ALA A 124 -2.91 17.73 8.52
CA ALA A 124 -1.71 18.51 8.16
C ALA A 124 -0.42 17.67 8.09
N ASP A 125 -0.23 16.73 9.02
CA ASP A 125 0.97 15.90 9.07
C ASP A 125 1.10 14.98 7.84
N LEU A 126 -0.02 14.58 7.23
CA LEU A 126 -0.03 13.76 6.02
C LEU A 126 0.62 14.47 4.82
N ALA A 127 0.59 15.81 4.79
CA ALA A 127 1.22 16.58 3.71
C ALA A 127 2.73 16.32 3.59
N GLN A 128 3.38 15.93 4.67
CA GLN A 128 4.82 15.65 4.73
C GLN A 128 5.15 14.19 5.05
N ALA A 129 4.14 13.35 5.27
CA ALA A 129 4.34 11.94 5.56
C ALA A 129 5.02 11.23 4.39
N THR A 130 5.99 10.39 4.70
CA THR A 130 6.63 9.47 3.75
C THR A 130 6.07 8.06 3.87
N ALA A 131 5.39 7.77 5.00
CA ALA A 131 4.81 6.46 5.26
C ALA A 131 3.54 6.58 6.11
N VAL A 132 2.53 5.76 5.78
CA VAL A 132 1.31 5.61 6.59
C VAL A 132 1.08 4.13 6.87
N TRP A 133 0.79 3.80 8.12
CA TRP A 133 0.50 2.44 8.56
C TRP A 133 -0.89 2.32 9.16
N PHE A 134 -1.73 1.48 8.57
CA PHE A 134 -3.05 1.15 9.10
C PHE A 134 -2.98 -0.08 10.01
N ASN A 135 -3.34 0.08 11.27
CA ASN A 135 -3.42 -1.02 12.23
C ASN A 135 -4.57 -1.98 11.93
N GLY A 136 -4.50 -3.18 12.50
CA GLY A 136 -5.57 -4.17 12.44
C GLY A 136 -6.77 -3.84 13.34
N GLY A 137 -7.87 -4.55 13.10
CA GLY A 137 -9.13 -4.42 13.82
C GLY A 137 -10.33 -4.68 12.91
N ARG A 138 -11.18 -3.69 12.73
CA ARG A 138 -12.35 -3.71 11.85
C ARG A 138 -12.21 -2.63 10.79
N GLN A 139 -12.11 -3.04 9.53
CA GLN A 139 -11.83 -2.15 8.40
C GLN A 139 -12.93 -1.12 8.13
N TRP A 140 -14.18 -1.45 8.40
CA TRP A 140 -15.29 -0.52 8.25
C TRP A 140 -15.15 0.75 9.11
N ASN A 141 -14.52 0.67 10.29
CA ASN A 141 -14.22 1.86 11.08
C ASN A 141 -13.32 2.87 10.34
N ILE A 142 -12.41 2.38 9.50
CA ILE A 142 -11.54 3.26 8.69
C ILE A 142 -12.37 3.96 7.63
N VAL A 143 -13.30 3.23 7.00
CA VAL A 143 -14.21 3.78 6.00
C VAL A 143 -15.10 4.86 6.61
N ASP A 144 -15.76 4.57 7.73
CA ASP A 144 -16.71 5.47 8.40
C ASP A 144 -16.13 6.85 8.69
N TYR A 145 -14.84 6.91 9.03
CA TYR A 145 -14.24 8.17 9.47
C TYR A 145 -13.37 8.85 8.43
N TYR A 146 -12.90 8.13 7.40
CA TYR A 146 -11.97 8.72 6.45
C TYR A 146 -12.44 8.69 5.00
N ALA A 147 -13.36 7.81 4.59
CA ALA A 147 -13.79 7.76 3.20
C ALA A 147 -14.40 9.10 2.76
N GLY A 148 -13.96 9.58 1.59
CA GLY A 148 -14.46 10.84 1.01
C GLY A 148 -14.10 12.12 1.76
N THR A 149 -13.12 12.05 2.69
CA THR A 149 -12.62 13.22 3.44
C THR A 149 -11.29 13.75 2.90
N ARG A 150 -10.88 14.92 3.35
CA ARG A 150 -9.56 15.47 3.07
C ARG A 150 -8.41 14.54 3.50
N THR A 151 -8.59 13.83 4.62
CA THR A 151 -7.62 12.82 5.09
C THR A 151 -7.47 11.68 4.08
N TYR A 152 -8.58 11.21 3.49
CA TYR A 152 -8.55 10.19 2.43
C TYR A 152 -7.73 10.64 1.22
N ASP A 153 -7.96 11.85 0.73
CA ASP A 153 -7.20 12.40 -0.41
C ASP A 153 -5.69 12.47 -0.10
N LEU A 154 -5.36 12.85 1.13
CA LEU A 154 -3.95 12.96 1.55
C LEU A 154 -3.28 11.59 1.74
N PHE A 155 -4.00 10.51 2.06
CA PHE A 155 -3.45 9.16 1.98
C PHE A 155 -3.01 8.82 0.56
N HIS A 156 -3.84 9.11 -0.45
CA HIS A 156 -3.46 8.93 -1.86
C HIS A 156 -2.27 9.82 -2.24
N ALA A 157 -2.25 11.07 -1.79
CA ALA A 157 -1.15 11.98 -2.06
C ALA A 157 0.20 11.49 -1.49
N VAL A 158 0.21 10.68 -0.40
CA VAL A 158 1.45 10.02 0.07
C VAL A 158 2.02 9.10 -1.01
N LEU A 159 1.19 8.28 -1.66
CA LEU A 159 1.63 7.42 -2.76
C LEU A 159 2.07 8.21 -3.98
N GLU A 160 1.34 9.26 -4.35
CA GLU A 160 1.67 10.13 -5.49
C GLU A 160 3.05 10.78 -5.36
N ARG A 161 3.48 11.07 -4.13
CA ARG A 161 4.82 11.59 -3.81
C ARG A 161 5.91 10.51 -3.74
N GLY A 162 5.57 9.24 -4.00
CA GLY A 162 6.51 8.13 -3.91
C GLY A 162 6.66 7.53 -2.51
N GLY A 163 5.78 7.89 -1.57
CA GLY A 163 5.75 7.35 -0.22
C GLY A 163 5.19 5.92 -0.16
N VAL A 164 5.03 5.40 1.05
CA VAL A 164 4.55 4.03 1.27
C VAL A 164 3.29 4.00 2.12
N ILE A 165 2.31 3.21 1.70
CA ILE A 165 1.16 2.83 2.50
C ILE A 165 1.33 1.38 2.94
N GLY A 166 1.21 1.13 4.23
CA GLY A 166 1.22 -0.23 4.76
C GLY A 166 0.08 -0.48 5.72
N GLY A 167 -0.16 -1.75 6.01
CA GLY A 167 -1.17 -2.11 7.00
C GLY A 167 -1.30 -3.61 7.18
N SER A 168 -1.84 -3.98 8.34
CA SER A 168 -1.97 -5.37 8.75
C SER A 168 -3.41 -5.72 9.08
N SER A 169 -3.86 -6.92 8.69
CA SER A 169 -5.23 -7.39 8.96
C SER A 169 -6.28 -6.46 8.33
N ALA A 170 -7.10 -5.75 9.12
CA ALA A 170 -8.02 -4.72 8.60
C ALA A 170 -7.28 -3.64 7.79
N GLY A 171 -6.06 -3.27 8.21
CA GLY A 171 -5.21 -2.33 7.47
C GLY A 171 -4.66 -2.90 6.15
N ALA A 172 -4.68 -4.22 5.96
CA ALA A 172 -4.44 -4.83 4.65
C ALA A 172 -5.69 -4.74 3.77
N THR A 173 -6.83 -5.15 4.29
CA THR A 173 -8.09 -5.22 3.55
C THR A 173 -8.54 -3.85 3.04
N ILE A 174 -8.36 -2.78 3.83
CA ILE A 174 -8.73 -1.42 3.41
C ILE A 174 -7.99 -0.94 2.16
N GLN A 175 -6.83 -1.53 1.83
CA GLN A 175 -6.02 -1.12 0.69
C GLN A 175 -6.59 -1.61 -0.66
N GLY A 176 -7.48 -2.62 -0.66
CA GLY A 176 -8.13 -3.10 -1.88
C GLY A 176 -9.24 -2.19 -2.37
N GLU A 177 -9.79 -2.52 -3.55
CA GLU A 177 -10.99 -1.87 -4.09
C GLU A 177 -12.25 -2.40 -3.39
N TYR A 178 -12.45 -3.73 -3.37
CA TYR A 178 -13.56 -4.32 -2.65
C TYR A 178 -13.22 -4.55 -1.19
N LEU A 179 -14.06 -4.04 -0.28
CA LEU A 179 -13.87 -4.16 1.16
C LEU A 179 -14.37 -5.53 1.67
N VAL A 180 -13.54 -6.54 1.56
CA VAL A 180 -13.84 -7.86 2.11
C VAL A 180 -14.10 -7.74 3.61
N ARG A 181 -15.20 -8.36 4.11
CA ARG A 181 -15.60 -8.33 5.54
C ARG A 181 -15.88 -6.92 6.06
N GLY A 182 -16.50 -6.09 5.22
CA GLY A 182 -16.91 -4.73 5.59
C GLY A 182 -18.11 -4.69 6.55
N ALA A 183 -18.82 -5.80 6.77
CA ALA A 183 -19.99 -5.86 7.64
C ALA A 183 -19.68 -5.43 9.08
N THR A 184 -20.56 -4.59 9.66
CA THR A 184 -20.48 -4.17 11.07
C THR A 184 -20.82 -5.29 12.03
N GLU A 185 -21.72 -6.20 11.65
CA GLU A 185 -22.21 -7.30 12.47
C GLU A 185 -21.16 -8.36 12.79
N GLY A 186 -20.22 -8.63 11.86
CA GLY A 186 -19.22 -9.66 12.13
C GLY A 186 -18.18 -9.89 11.03
N SER A 187 -16.99 -10.31 11.44
CA SER A 187 -15.89 -10.58 10.51
C SER A 187 -16.03 -11.89 9.71
N GLN A 188 -17.04 -12.71 10.02
CA GLN A 188 -17.39 -13.91 9.26
C GLN A 188 -18.15 -13.57 7.96
N ILE A 189 -18.80 -12.41 7.90
CA ILE A 189 -19.54 -11.96 6.72
C ILE A 189 -18.52 -11.42 5.71
N VAL A 190 -18.31 -12.19 4.65
CA VAL A 190 -17.29 -11.86 3.62
C VAL A 190 -17.74 -10.72 2.72
N MET A 191 -19.02 -10.73 2.34
CA MET A 191 -19.67 -9.72 1.51
C MET A 191 -20.83 -9.12 2.29
N THR A 192 -21.03 -7.81 2.17
CA THR A 192 -22.13 -7.10 2.82
C THR A 192 -22.86 -6.21 1.84
N ASP A 193 -24.16 -5.99 2.11
CA ASP A 193 -24.98 -5.01 1.40
C ASP A 193 -25.07 -3.67 2.19
N GLU A 194 -24.36 -3.55 3.30
CA GLU A 194 -24.29 -2.31 4.08
C GLU A 194 -23.72 -1.18 3.20
N GLU A 195 -24.45 -0.06 3.17
CA GLU A 195 -24.06 1.10 2.39
C GLU A 195 -22.67 1.60 2.82
N ASN A 196 -21.84 1.94 1.85
CA ASN A 196 -20.46 2.41 2.02
C ASN A 196 -19.43 1.38 2.56
N HIS A 197 -19.86 0.17 2.98
CA HIS A 197 -18.96 -0.86 3.50
C HIS A 197 -18.54 -1.91 2.46
N GLN A 198 -18.77 -1.63 1.18
CA GLN A 198 -18.34 -2.49 0.06
C GLN A 198 -17.05 -2.02 -0.59
N LEU A 199 -16.67 -0.75 -0.38
CA LEU A 199 -15.50 -0.14 -1.01
C LEU A 199 -14.37 0.07 -0.01
N GLY A 200 -13.17 -0.36 -0.40
CA GLY A 200 -11.93 -0.01 0.28
C GLY A 200 -11.37 1.33 -0.20
N PHE A 201 -10.09 1.56 0.06
CA PHE A 201 -9.44 2.82 -0.33
C PHE A 201 -8.77 2.78 -1.71
N GLU A 202 -8.89 1.68 -2.44
CA GLU A 202 -8.41 1.52 -3.81
C GLU A 202 -6.92 1.87 -4.02
N PHE A 203 -6.10 1.78 -2.98
CA PHE A 203 -4.65 1.89 -3.15
C PHE A 203 -4.13 0.78 -4.06
N LEU A 204 -4.72 -0.43 -3.95
CA LEU A 204 -4.60 -1.52 -4.90
C LEU A 204 -5.93 -1.69 -5.63
N ARG A 205 -6.03 -1.12 -6.81
CA ARG A 205 -7.24 -1.16 -7.65
C ARG A 205 -7.52 -2.56 -8.17
N LYS A 206 -8.75 -2.81 -8.60
CA LYS A 206 -9.21 -4.10 -9.17
C LYS A 206 -8.83 -5.30 -8.30
N SER A 207 -8.87 -5.13 -7.00
CA SER A 207 -8.51 -6.18 -6.06
C SER A 207 -9.49 -6.32 -4.90
N ALA A 208 -9.56 -7.54 -4.38
CA ALA A 208 -10.20 -7.88 -3.13
C ALA A 208 -9.19 -8.61 -2.23
N ILE A 209 -8.93 -8.08 -1.03
CA ILE A 209 -7.89 -8.57 -0.14
C ILE A 209 -8.51 -9.20 1.10
N ASP A 210 -8.27 -10.51 1.33
CA ASP A 210 -8.58 -11.18 2.58
C ASP A 210 -7.31 -11.48 3.38
N GLN A 211 -7.45 -11.65 4.67
CA GLN A 211 -6.36 -11.76 5.63
C GLN A 211 -6.58 -12.92 6.62
N HIS A 212 -5.48 -13.35 7.31
CA HIS A 212 -5.47 -14.47 8.24
C HIS A 212 -5.89 -15.80 7.61
N ILE A 213 -5.69 -16.00 6.29
CA ILE A 213 -6.27 -17.16 5.59
C ILE A 213 -5.80 -18.51 6.12
N ASN A 214 -4.55 -18.60 6.58
CA ASN A 214 -3.99 -19.82 7.19
C ASN A 214 -4.50 -20.03 8.63
N ALA A 215 -4.48 -18.99 9.47
CA ALA A 215 -4.81 -19.10 10.88
C ALA A 215 -6.32 -19.28 11.12
N ARG A 216 -7.15 -18.80 10.19
CA ARG A 216 -8.62 -18.84 10.29
C ARG A 216 -9.27 -19.74 9.24
N MET A 217 -8.47 -20.54 8.51
CA MET A 217 -8.92 -21.47 7.46
C MET A 217 -9.77 -20.80 6.36
N ARG A 218 -9.38 -19.59 5.93
CA ARG A 218 -10.14 -18.73 5.00
C ARG A 218 -9.67 -18.80 3.55
N TRP A 219 -9.06 -19.92 3.17
CA TRP A 219 -8.50 -20.09 1.83
C TRP A 219 -9.54 -19.94 0.71
N ASP A 220 -10.78 -20.33 0.97
CA ASP A 220 -11.88 -20.34 0.00
C ASP A 220 -12.82 -19.13 0.15
N ASP A 221 -12.69 -18.33 1.20
CA ASP A 221 -13.69 -17.32 1.58
C ASP A 221 -13.86 -16.21 0.54
N ILE A 222 -12.81 -15.88 -0.21
CA ILE A 222 -12.86 -14.83 -1.23
C ILE A 222 -13.46 -15.32 -2.58
N ILE A 223 -13.67 -16.62 -2.76
CA ILE A 223 -14.21 -17.18 -4.00
C ILE A 223 -15.54 -16.51 -4.41
N PRO A 224 -16.55 -16.38 -3.53
CA PRO A 224 -17.81 -15.72 -3.88
C PRO A 224 -17.64 -14.26 -4.31
N VAL A 225 -16.65 -13.56 -3.75
CA VAL A 225 -16.35 -12.17 -4.14
C VAL A 225 -15.90 -12.13 -5.61
N ILE A 226 -14.97 -13.02 -5.98
CA ILE A 226 -14.41 -13.05 -7.34
C ILE A 226 -15.41 -13.58 -8.36
N GLU A 227 -16.33 -14.46 -7.95
CA GLU A 227 -17.42 -14.92 -8.81
C GLU A 227 -18.45 -13.80 -9.09
N GLN A 228 -18.79 -12.98 -8.10
CA GLN A 228 -19.75 -11.89 -8.24
C GLN A 228 -19.13 -10.62 -8.83
N GLN A 229 -17.81 -10.44 -8.61
CA GLN A 229 -17.02 -9.28 -9.07
C GLN A 229 -15.85 -9.75 -9.97
N PRO A 230 -16.15 -10.23 -11.19
CA PRO A 230 -15.16 -10.95 -12.02
C PRO A 230 -14.02 -10.08 -12.55
N HIS A 231 -14.10 -8.75 -12.40
CA HIS A 231 -13.02 -7.82 -12.73
C HIS A 231 -11.93 -7.76 -11.66
N LEU A 232 -12.22 -8.25 -10.46
CA LEU A 232 -11.28 -8.22 -9.35
C LEU A 232 -10.27 -9.37 -9.41
N LEU A 233 -9.09 -9.11 -8.88
CA LEU A 233 -8.10 -10.11 -8.49
C LEU A 233 -8.23 -10.36 -6.98
N GLY A 234 -8.50 -11.59 -6.58
CA GLY A 234 -8.54 -11.94 -5.17
C GLY A 234 -7.16 -12.26 -4.62
N ILE A 235 -6.82 -11.69 -3.47
CA ILE A 235 -5.53 -11.87 -2.81
C ILE A 235 -5.76 -12.26 -1.36
N GLY A 236 -5.55 -13.53 -1.04
CA GLY A 236 -5.62 -14.06 0.32
C GLY A 236 -4.24 -14.08 0.96
N LEU A 237 -4.08 -13.43 2.11
CA LEU A 237 -2.80 -13.28 2.80
C LEU A 237 -2.76 -14.10 4.09
N SER A 238 -1.73 -14.94 4.24
CA SER A 238 -1.44 -15.63 5.49
C SER A 238 -0.89 -14.70 6.56
N GLU A 239 -1.06 -15.06 7.85
CA GLU A 239 -0.40 -14.33 8.95
C GLU A 239 1.13 -14.34 8.81
N GLY A 240 1.79 -13.25 9.22
CA GLY A 240 3.24 -13.09 9.10
C GLY A 240 3.75 -13.09 7.66
N THR A 241 2.88 -12.80 6.71
CA THR A 241 3.17 -12.74 5.27
C THR A 241 2.62 -11.45 4.68
N ALA A 242 3.36 -10.87 3.75
CA ALA A 242 3.00 -9.63 3.07
C ALA A 242 3.21 -9.76 1.56
N ILE A 243 2.54 -8.88 0.84
CA ILE A 243 2.93 -8.51 -0.53
C ILE A 243 3.47 -7.08 -0.52
N ILE A 244 4.57 -6.88 -1.25
CA ILE A 244 5.16 -5.57 -1.51
C ILE A 244 4.79 -5.21 -2.95
N VAL A 245 3.94 -4.19 -3.12
CA VAL A 245 3.38 -3.83 -4.43
C VAL A 245 4.09 -2.61 -4.98
N THR A 246 4.58 -2.71 -6.20
CA THR A 246 5.12 -1.59 -6.97
C THR A 246 4.52 -1.62 -8.37
N GLY A 247 3.75 -0.61 -8.72
CA GLY A 247 3.01 -0.59 -9.97
C GLY A 247 2.09 -1.81 -10.12
N ASP A 248 2.19 -2.52 -11.22
CA ASP A 248 1.35 -3.69 -11.50
C ASP A 248 1.93 -5.02 -10.98
N THR A 249 3.03 -4.97 -10.22
CA THR A 249 3.71 -6.17 -9.72
C THR A 249 3.76 -6.20 -8.21
N PHE A 250 3.62 -7.37 -7.62
CA PHE A 250 3.95 -7.58 -6.21
C PHE A 250 4.95 -8.72 -6.01
N GLU A 251 5.73 -8.64 -4.93
CA GLU A 251 6.60 -9.68 -4.41
C GLU A 251 6.10 -10.16 -3.05
N VAL A 252 6.12 -11.47 -2.82
CA VAL A 252 5.71 -12.08 -1.54
C VAL A 252 6.89 -12.06 -0.56
N MET A 253 6.63 -11.60 0.66
CA MET A 253 7.60 -11.54 1.76
C MET A 253 7.02 -12.15 3.05
N GLY A 254 7.84 -12.80 3.83
CA GLY A 254 7.44 -13.32 5.16
C GLY A 254 7.56 -14.83 5.31
N LYS A 255 6.61 -15.46 6.02
CA LYS A 255 6.72 -16.85 6.48
C LYS A 255 5.89 -17.85 5.69
N TRP A 256 4.73 -17.42 5.17
CA TRP A 256 3.71 -18.30 4.63
C TRP A 256 3.33 -17.91 3.19
N MET A 257 2.23 -18.44 2.71
CA MET A 257 1.82 -18.30 1.32
C MET A 257 0.77 -17.21 1.15
N VAL A 258 0.67 -16.75 -0.08
CA VAL A 258 -0.39 -15.88 -0.61
C VAL A 258 -1.22 -16.70 -1.59
N ALA A 259 -2.54 -16.73 -1.42
CA ALA A 259 -3.47 -17.30 -2.40
C ALA A 259 -3.88 -16.23 -3.41
N VAL A 260 -3.77 -16.54 -4.69
CA VAL A 260 -4.20 -15.65 -5.78
C VAL A 260 -5.40 -16.27 -6.48
N HIS A 261 -6.56 -15.62 -6.35
CA HIS A 261 -7.84 -16.00 -6.96
C HIS A 261 -7.99 -15.23 -8.27
N ASP A 262 -7.75 -15.91 -9.37
CA ASP A 262 -7.74 -15.32 -10.72
C ASP A 262 -8.74 -16.06 -11.62
N ASN A 263 -9.90 -15.45 -11.84
CA ASN A 263 -10.96 -16.01 -12.66
C ASN A 263 -10.70 -15.95 -14.18
N THR A 264 -9.60 -15.31 -14.60
CA THR A 264 -9.17 -15.38 -16.01
C THR A 264 -8.48 -16.68 -16.35
N ARG A 265 -8.12 -17.48 -15.33
CA ARG A 265 -7.49 -18.79 -15.48
C ARG A 265 -8.52 -19.90 -15.52
N THR A 266 -8.24 -20.92 -16.30
CA THR A 266 -9.03 -22.16 -16.31
C THR A 266 -8.47 -23.13 -15.26
N TYR A 267 -9.31 -23.55 -14.33
CA TYR A 267 -8.99 -24.55 -13.33
C TYR A 267 -9.70 -25.87 -13.67
N GLN A 268 -9.05 -26.98 -13.40
CA GLN A 268 -9.68 -28.29 -13.56
C GLN A 268 -10.72 -28.51 -12.45
N PRO A 269 -11.76 -29.35 -12.67
CA PRO A 269 -12.84 -29.53 -11.68
C PRO A 269 -12.40 -29.97 -10.28
N TRP A 270 -11.22 -30.57 -10.17
CA TRP A 270 -10.63 -31.01 -8.90
C TRP A 270 -9.67 -29.98 -8.27
N GLN A 271 -9.37 -28.89 -8.96
CA GLN A 271 -8.52 -27.81 -8.45
C GLN A 271 -9.36 -26.76 -7.75
N LYS A 272 -8.78 -26.12 -6.75
CA LYS A 272 -9.32 -24.88 -6.20
C LYS A 272 -9.17 -23.75 -7.22
N PRO A 273 -10.09 -22.77 -7.27
CA PRO A 273 -10.02 -21.65 -8.21
C PRO A 273 -9.00 -20.58 -7.77
N TYR A 274 -7.85 -21.02 -7.28
CA TYR A 274 -6.71 -20.17 -6.93
C TYR A 274 -5.42 -20.99 -7.01
N PHE A 275 -4.31 -20.27 -7.05
CA PHE A 275 -2.97 -20.82 -6.87
C PHE A 275 -2.26 -20.09 -5.75
N VAL A 276 -1.15 -20.65 -5.26
CA VAL A 276 -0.41 -20.10 -4.14
C VAL A 276 0.98 -19.65 -4.56
N LEU A 277 1.42 -18.54 -3.96
CA LEU A 277 2.75 -17.98 -4.10
C LEU A 277 3.47 -18.06 -2.75
N ALA A 278 4.76 -18.35 -2.79
CA ALA A 278 5.63 -18.43 -1.61
C ALA A 278 6.50 -17.16 -1.48
N PRO A 279 7.10 -16.91 -0.31
CA PRO A 279 8.07 -15.84 -0.16
C PRO A 279 9.17 -15.87 -1.22
N GLY A 280 9.47 -14.71 -1.82
CA GLY A 280 10.39 -14.55 -2.93
C GLY A 280 9.77 -14.69 -4.32
N ASP A 281 8.54 -15.24 -4.42
CA ASP A 281 7.80 -15.23 -5.68
C ASP A 281 7.30 -13.80 -6.00
N ALA A 282 7.26 -13.45 -7.28
CA ALA A 282 6.66 -12.21 -7.76
C ALA A 282 5.62 -12.46 -8.86
N TYR A 283 4.56 -11.66 -8.83
CA TYR A 283 3.41 -11.78 -9.72
C TYR A 283 3.09 -10.45 -10.39
N ASP A 284 2.95 -10.48 -11.70
CA ASP A 284 2.46 -9.37 -12.51
C ASP A 284 0.93 -9.48 -12.59
N MET A 285 0.24 -8.57 -11.92
CA MET A 285 -1.22 -8.54 -11.81
C MET A 285 -1.88 -8.19 -13.15
N LYS A 286 -1.27 -7.31 -13.93
CA LYS A 286 -1.79 -6.91 -15.25
C LYS A 286 -1.62 -8.01 -16.27
N ALA A 287 -0.44 -8.64 -16.32
CA ALA A 287 -0.17 -9.75 -17.22
C ALA A 287 -0.70 -11.09 -16.70
N ARG A 288 -1.25 -11.15 -15.49
CA ARG A 288 -1.80 -12.35 -14.82
C ARG A 288 -0.83 -13.53 -14.83
N ARG A 289 0.45 -13.28 -14.51
CA ARG A 289 1.50 -14.31 -14.54
C ARG A 289 2.54 -14.15 -13.44
N ILE A 290 3.12 -15.27 -13.04
CA ILE A 290 4.29 -15.30 -12.18
C ILE A 290 5.48 -14.81 -13.00
N VAL A 291 6.22 -13.80 -12.50
CA VAL A 291 7.39 -13.21 -13.19
C VAL A 291 8.71 -13.58 -12.52
N LYS A 292 8.67 -14.05 -11.28
CA LYS A 292 9.82 -14.54 -10.53
C LYS A 292 9.38 -15.68 -9.63
N LEU A 293 10.16 -16.74 -9.54
CA LEU A 293 10.04 -17.75 -8.48
C LEU A 293 11.15 -17.53 -7.46
N GLY A 294 10.80 -17.57 -6.19
CA GLY A 294 11.76 -17.57 -5.09
C GLY A 294 12.75 -18.74 -5.21
N ASP A 295 13.89 -18.60 -4.62
CA ASP A 295 15.01 -19.59 -4.67
C ASP A 295 14.68 -20.92 -3.97
N GLY A 296 13.50 -21.07 -3.41
CA GLY A 296 13.05 -22.29 -2.72
C GLY A 296 13.70 -22.52 -1.35
N THR A 297 14.47 -21.55 -0.85
CA THR A 297 15.12 -21.65 0.47
C THR A 297 14.10 -21.49 1.61
N THR A 298 12.93 -20.90 1.33
CA THR A 298 11.81 -20.89 2.26
C THR A 298 11.03 -22.19 2.12
N PRO A 299 10.85 -22.99 3.19
CA PRO A 299 10.14 -24.27 3.10
C PRO A 299 8.73 -24.07 2.58
N ARG A 300 8.43 -24.62 1.41
CA ARG A 300 7.06 -24.80 0.91
C ARG A 300 6.43 -25.93 1.74
N ARG A 301 5.89 -25.62 2.91
CA ARG A 301 5.22 -26.60 3.77
C ARG A 301 3.72 -26.53 3.61
#